data_f8857ea42f82da29626324e9467647b1
#
_entry.id   f8857ea42f82da29626324e9467647b1
#
_cell.length_a   1.000
_cell.length_b   1.000
_cell.length_c   1.000
_cell.angle_alpha   90.00
_cell.angle_beta   90.00
_cell.angle_gamma   90.00
#
_symmetry.space_group_name_H-M   'P 1'
#
loop_
_entity.id
_entity.type
_entity.pdbx_description
1 polymer ?
#
loop_
_entity_poly.entity_id
_entity_poly.type
_entity_poly.pdbx_seq_one_letter_code
_entity_poly.pdbx_strand_id
1 'polypeptide(L)'
;MTVTDYLKSRLGIHFRFYRLFYNGFAIATLIPVAIYSHIIQSEPIVRWEGYSRIVQVFLFAIAMYLFIAGMRPYDLLQFLGIRQLNERSTSEGMTKTGKLSATGILGMIRHPWYAGAIAFIWARKLDVSAIIVNVILTAHLIIGTYLEERKLIAEFGNDYRAYQKEVSMFIPYKWLKFKIGP
;
A
#
# COMPACT_ATOMS: atom_id res chain seq x y z
N MET A 1 -0.22 -13.54 -20.92
CA MET A 1 0.01 -14.51 -19.85
C MET A 1 0.79 -13.78 -18.76
N THR A 2 0.19 -13.56 -17.60
CA THR A 2 0.88 -12.91 -16.49
C THR A 2 1.77 -13.93 -15.77
N VAL A 3 2.80 -13.46 -15.03
CA VAL A 3 3.65 -14.35 -14.20
C VAL A 3 2.79 -15.18 -13.24
N THR A 4 1.70 -14.61 -12.75
CA THR A 4 0.72 -15.27 -11.89
C THR A 4 0.01 -16.43 -12.60
N ASP A 5 -0.40 -16.25 -13.86
CA ASP A 5 -1.05 -17.31 -14.66
C ASP A 5 -0.08 -18.47 -14.94
N TYR A 6 1.18 -18.13 -15.23
CA TYR A 6 2.23 -19.13 -15.41
C TYR A 6 2.49 -19.94 -14.14
N LEU A 7 2.60 -19.25 -12.99
CA LEU A 7 2.79 -19.91 -11.69
C LEU A 7 1.57 -20.76 -11.30
N LYS A 8 0.35 -20.30 -11.58
CA LYS A 8 -0.89 -21.03 -11.33
C LYS A 8 -0.95 -22.34 -12.13
N SER A 9 -0.53 -22.29 -13.40
CA SER A 9 -0.48 -23.49 -14.26
C SER A 9 0.59 -24.49 -13.83
N ARG A 10 1.70 -24.04 -13.26
CA ARG A 10 2.82 -24.89 -12.82
C ARG A 10 2.67 -25.45 -11.41
N LEU A 11 2.15 -24.66 -10.48
CA LEU A 11 2.07 -25.00 -9.07
C LEU A 11 0.76 -25.73 -8.69
N GLY A 12 -0.29 -25.67 -9.53
CA GLY A 12 -1.54 -26.38 -9.29
C GLY A 12 -2.10 -26.11 -7.86
N ILE A 13 -2.27 -27.18 -7.06
CA ILE A 13 -2.79 -27.10 -5.69
C ILE A 13 -1.87 -26.28 -4.76
N HIS A 14 -0.56 -26.25 -5.03
CA HIS A 14 0.40 -25.50 -4.19
C HIS A 14 0.34 -23.98 -4.42
N PHE A 15 -0.35 -23.51 -5.47
CA PHE A 15 -0.53 -22.08 -5.70
C PHE A 15 -1.23 -21.35 -4.55
N ARG A 16 -2.04 -22.05 -3.75
CA ARG A 16 -2.67 -21.51 -2.53
C ARG A 16 -1.66 -20.98 -1.50
N PHE A 17 -0.43 -21.54 -1.45
CA PHE A 17 0.63 -21.13 -0.53
C PHE A 17 1.50 -20.01 -1.11
N TYR A 18 1.34 -19.68 -2.39
CA TYR A 18 2.18 -18.69 -3.08
C TYR A 18 2.19 -17.33 -2.37
N ARG A 19 1.01 -16.81 -1.97
CA ARG A 19 0.93 -15.53 -1.27
C ARG A 19 1.58 -15.57 0.11
N LEU A 20 1.36 -16.64 0.84
CA LEU A 20 1.97 -16.82 2.17
C LEU A 20 3.49 -16.89 2.06
N PHE A 21 3.99 -17.67 1.11
CA PHE A 21 5.42 -17.78 0.84
C PHE A 21 6.03 -16.45 0.38
N TYR A 22 5.37 -15.76 -0.54
CA TYR A 22 5.79 -14.46 -1.02
C TYR A 22 5.85 -13.41 0.10
N ASN A 23 4.80 -13.32 0.92
CA ASN A 23 4.76 -12.41 2.05
C ASN A 23 5.80 -12.77 3.11
N GLY A 24 5.96 -14.06 3.42
CA GLY A 24 6.99 -14.54 4.35
C GLY A 24 8.40 -14.22 3.87
N PHE A 25 8.68 -14.43 2.58
CA PHE A 25 9.96 -14.09 1.95
C PHE A 25 10.20 -12.57 1.96
N ALA A 26 9.18 -11.77 1.62
CA ALA A 26 9.27 -10.31 1.66
C ALA A 26 9.57 -9.79 3.07
N ILE A 27 8.91 -10.33 4.10
CA ILE A 27 9.18 -9.99 5.50
C ILE A 27 10.60 -10.43 5.89
N ALA A 28 10.98 -11.65 5.56
CA ALA A 28 12.31 -12.20 5.89
C ALA A 28 13.46 -11.39 5.27
N THR A 29 13.26 -10.86 4.06
CA THR A 29 14.25 -9.99 3.39
C THR A 29 14.21 -8.55 3.91
N LEU A 30 13.07 -8.08 4.40
CA LEU A 30 12.94 -6.73 4.94
C LEU A 30 13.57 -6.60 6.35
N ILE A 31 13.52 -7.67 7.16
CA ILE A 31 14.07 -7.67 8.51
C ILE A 31 15.58 -7.30 8.53
N PRO A 32 16.47 -7.96 7.75
CA PRO A 32 17.89 -7.61 7.71
C PRO A 32 18.12 -6.15 7.27
N VAL A 33 17.34 -5.65 6.29
CA VAL A 33 17.43 -4.27 5.84
C VAL A 33 17.04 -3.29 6.96
N ALA A 34 15.98 -3.60 7.71
CA ALA A 34 15.54 -2.80 8.84
C ALA A 34 16.59 -2.79 9.98
N ILE A 35 17.16 -3.96 10.31
CA ILE A 35 18.21 -4.09 11.31
C ILE A 35 19.46 -3.32 10.87
N TYR A 36 19.88 -3.50 9.62
CA TYR A 36 21.06 -2.83 9.09
C TYR A 36 20.91 -1.30 9.07
N SER A 37 19.72 -0.80 8.65
CA SER A 37 19.42 0.62 8.69
C SER A 37 19.40 1.19 10.11
N HIS A 38 19.09 0.36 11.12
CA HIS A 38 19.14 0.76 12.52
C HIS A 38 20.57 0.77 13.09
N ILE A 39 21.44 -0.11 12.62
CA ILE A 39 22.84 -0.18 13.04
C ILE A 39 23.67 0.99 12.48
N ILE A 40 23.39 1.40 11.23
CA ILE A 40 24.13 2.49 10.53
C ILE A 40 23.48 3.87 10.79
N GLN A 41 22.84 4.06 11.93
CA GLN A 41 22.30 5.39 12.26
C GLN A 41 23.42 6.41 12.34
N SER A 42 23.30 7.47 11.55
CA SER A 42 24.13 8.67 11.62
C SER A 42 23.39 9.77 12.39
N GLU A 43 24.07 10.88 12.65
CA GLU A 43 23.41 12.05 13.21
C GLU A 43 22.21 12.47 12.37
N PRO A 44 21.03 12.71 12.99
CA PRO A 44 19.83 13.05 12.25
C PRO A 44 19.99 14.40 11.55
N ILE A 45 19.74 14.43 10.25
CA ILE A 45 19.67 15.66 9.44
C ILE A 45 18.43 16.47 9.81
N VAL A 46 17.30 15.77 10.01
CA VAL A 46 16.05 16.38 10.46
C VAL A 46 15.76 15.89 11.86
N ARG A 47 15.87 16.80 12.82
CA ARG A 47 15.42 16.61 14.19
C ARG A 47 14.01 17.15 14.30
N TRP A 48 13.08 16.29 14.70
CA TRP A 48 11.70 16.68 14.94
C TRP A 48 11.57 17.37 16.30
N GLU A 49 12.06 18.63 16.39
CA GLU A 49 12.09 19.44 17.60
C GLU A 49 11.33 20.76 17.37
N GLY A 50 10.79 21.34 18.41
CA GLY A 50 10.01 22.57 18.31
C GLY A 50 8.82 22.45 17.34
N TYR A 51 8.68 23.39 16.43
CA TYR A 51 7.56 23.43 15.47
C TYR A 51 7.54 22.25 14.47
N SER A 52 8.72 21.69 14.11
CA SER A 52 8.77 20.56 13.20
C SER A 52 8.12 19.29 13.79
N ARG A 53 8.06 19.17 15.12
CA ARG A 53 7.36 18.07 15.80
C ARG A 53 5.87 18.05 15.49
N ILE A 54 5.25 19.20 15.23
CA ILE A 54 3.85 19.28 14.81
C ILE A 54 3.66 18.55 13.46
N VAL A 55 4.59 18.79 12.51
CA VAL A 55 4.56 18.10 11.20
C VAL A 55 4.74 16.59 11.37
N GLN A 56 5.64 16.16 12.24
CA GLN A 56 5.83 14.74 12.56
C GLN A 56 4.56 14.09 13.09
N VAL A 57 3.94 14.69 14.10
CA VAL A 57 2.71 14.20 14.72
C VAL A 57 1.58 14.14 13.68
N PHE A 58 1.49 15.17 12.83
CA PHE A 58 0.50 15.22 11.74
C PHE A 58 0.70 14.09 10.73
N LEU A 59 1.94 13.84 10.31
CA LEU A 59 2.26 12.72 9.41
C LEU A 59 1.92 11.37 10.02
N PHE A 60 2.24 11.15 11.31
CA PHE A 60 1.86 9.93 12.01
C PHE A 60 0.35 9.78 12.14
N ALA A 61 -0.36 10.86 12.48
CA ALA A 61 -1.81 10.85 12.60
C ALA A 61 -2.47 10.50 11.25
N ILE A 62 -2.01 11.11 10.16
CA ILE A 62 -2.46 10.76 8.80
C ILE A 62 -2.16 9.30 8.48
N ALA A 63 -0.95 8.82 8.74
CA ALA A 63 -0.57 7.44 8.47
C ALA A 63 -1.48 6.46 9.22
N MET A 64 -1.70 6.67 10.50
CA MET A 64 -2.58 5.83 11.33
C MET A 64 -4.03 5.88 10.86
N TYR A 65 -4.53 7.07 10.53
CA TYR A 65 -5.87 7.22 9.96
C TYR A 65 -6.03 6.43 8.66
N LEU A 66 -5.07 6.54 7.74
CA LEU A 66 -5.11 5.86 6.45
C LEU A 66 -4.99 4.34 6.59
N PHE A 67 -4.19 3.83 7.53
CA PHE A 67 -4.13 2.41 7.84
C PHE A 67 -5.47 1.89 8.37
N ILE A 68 -6.03 2.55 9.39
CA ILE A 68 -7.29 2.13 10.02
C ILE A 68 -8.47 2.24 9.03
N ALA A 69 -8.57 3.37 8.32
CA ALA A 69 -9.62 3.58 7.33
C ALA A 69 -9.50 2.61 6.13
N GLY A 70 -8.27 2.30 5.72
CA GLY A 70 -7.97 1.33 4.66
C GLY A 70 -8.26 -0.12 5.04
N MET A 71 -8.26 -0.48 6.33
CA MET A 71 -8.60 -1.85 6.77
C MET A 71 -10.08 -2.20 6.56
N ARG A 72 -10.98 -1.21 6.57
CA ARG A 72 -12.43 -1.47 6.45
C ARG A 72 -12.86 -2.10 5.12
N PRO A 73 -12.40 -1.62 3.96
CA PRO A 73 -12.75 -2.19 2.66
C PRO A 73 -11.98 -3.46 2.31
N TYR A 74 -10.80 -3.70 2.92
CA TYR A 74 -9.95 -4.85 2.62
C TYR A 74 -10.21 -6.03 3.57
N ASP A 75 -10.12 -7.24 3.04
CA ASP A 75 -10.08 -8.47 3.84
C ASP A 75 -8.62 -8.79 4.20
N LEU A 76 -8.23 -8.47 5.45
CA LEU A 76 -6.88 -8.69 5.96
C LEU A 76 -6.45 -10.15 5.88
N LEU A 77 -7.36 -11.10 6.13
CA LEU A 77 -7.07 -12.53 6.07
C LEU A 77 -6.81 -12.99 4.64
N GLN A 78 -7.50 -12.38 3.67
CA GLN A 78 -7.26 -12.61 2.25
C GLN A 78 -5.94 -11.98 1.79
N PHE A 79 -5.61 -10.77 2.28
CA PHE A 79 -4.34 -10.10 2.00
C PHE A 79 -3.14 -10.90 2.53
N LEU A 80 -3.22 -11.43 3.73
CA LEU A 80 -2.18 -12.29 4.33
C LEU A 80 -2.08 -13.67 3.68
N GLY A 81 -3.07 -14.06 2.86
CA GLY A 81 -3.11 -15.39 2.25
C GLY A 81 -3.68 -16.49 3.15
N ILE A 82 -4.17 -16.15 4.34
CA ILE A 82 -4.70 -17.11 5.32
C ILE A 82 -6.05 -17.69 4.85
N ARG A 83 -6.92 -16.85 4.27
CA ARG A 83 -8.23 -17.30 3.79
C ARG A 83 -8.14 -18.27 2.62
N GLN A 84 -7.09 -18.14 1.81
CA GLN A 84 -6.82 -19.06 0.68
C GLN A 84 -6.43 -20.47 1.13
N LEU A 85 -6.02 -20.64 2.39
CA LEU A 85 -5.75 -21.95 2.97
C LEU A 85 -7.03 -22.72 3.29
N ASN A 86 -8.10 -21.99 3.67
CA ASN A 86 -9.36 -22.58 4.15
C ASN A 86 -10.44 -22.67 3.07
N GLU A 87 -10.45 -21.77 2.09
CA GLU A 87 -11.49 -21.73 1.07
C GLU A 87 -10.87 -21.99 -0.31
N ARG A 88 -11.49 -22.83 -1.12
CA ARG A 88 -11.17 -23.04 -2.55
C ARG A 88 -11.53 -21.82 -3.42
N SER A 89 -11.86 -20.68 -2.82
CA SER A 89 -12.27 -19.48 -3.53
C SER A 89 -11.08 -18.76 -4.15
N THR A 90 -11.02 -18.74 -5.45
CA THR A 90 -10.01 -18.10 -6.30
C THR A 90 -10.33 -16.64 -6.62
N SER A 91 -11.11 -15.93 -5.79
CA SER A 91 -11.34 -14.51 -6.04
C SER A 91 -10.07 -13.72 -5.73
N GLU A 92 -9.42 -13.20 -6.78
CA GLU A 92 -8.19 -12.43 -6.70
C GLU A 92 -8.42 -10.99 -6.20
N GLY A 93 -9.67 -10.54 -6.08
CA GLY A 93 -10.04 -9.19 -5.63
C GLY A 93 -9.72 -8.95 -4.16
N MET A 94 -9.00 -7.87 -3.86
CA MET A 94 -8.66 -7.47 -2.49
C MET A 94 -9.85 -6.92 -1.70
N THR A 95 -10.98 -6.64 -2.33
CA THR A 95 -12.20 -6.16 -1.67
C THR A 95 -13.07 -7.32 -1.19
N LYS A 96 -13.70 -7.16 -0.02
CA LYS A 96 -14.59 -8.18 0.59
C LYS A 96 -15.70 -8.68 -0.35
N THR A 97 -16.10 -7.88 -1.32
CA THR A 97 -17.21 -8.16 -2.25
C THR A 97 -16.76 -8.57 -3.65
N GLY A 98 -15.46 -8.54 -3.96
CA GLY A 98 -14.95 -8.74 -5.33
C GLY A 98 -15.42 -7.67 -6.33
N LYS A 99 -16.09 -6.60 -5.84
CA LYS A 99 -16.56 -5.47 -6.66
C LYS A 99 -15.73 -4.23 -6.39
N LEU A 100 -15.58 -3.39 -7.42
CA LEU A 100 -14.98 -2.08 -7.28
C LEU A 100 -15.79 -1.24 -6.29
N SER A 101 -15.19 -0.86 -5.15
CA SER A 101 -15.85 -0.04 -4.13
C SER A 101 -15.21 1.33 -4.09
N ALA A 102 -15.98 2.37 -4.42
CA ALA A 102 -15.58 3.77 -4.35
C ALA A 102 -16.16 4.48 -3.11
N THR A 103 -16.39 3.74 -2.00
CA THR A 103 -17.01 4.28 -0.79
C THR A 103 -15.98 4.54 0.32
N GLY A 104 -16.30 5.43 1.23
CA GLY A 104 -15.43 5.76 2.37
C GLY A 104 -14.08 6.31 1.93
N ILE A 105 -12.99 5.79 2.47
CA ILE A 105 -11.63 6.24 2.14
C ILE A 105 -11.27 5.99 0.67
N LEU A 106 -11.81 4.92 0.05
CA LEU A 106 -11.60 4.61 -1.36
C LEU A 106 -12.32 5.59 -2.29
N GLY A 107 -13.30 6.35 -1.80
CA GLY A 107 -13.88 7.50 -2.52
C GLY A 107 -13.01 8.76 -2.48
N MET A 108 -12.01 8.82 -1.60
CA MET A 108 -11.11 9.96 -1.46
C MET A 108 -9.76 9.72 -2.15
N ILE A 109 -9.16 8.56 -1.89
CA ILE A 109 -7.89 8.11 -2.45
C ILE A 109 -7.95 6.62 -2.78
N ARG A 110 -7.31 6.23 -3.89
CA ARG A 110 -7.36 4.83 -4.36
C ARG A 110 -6.45 3.90 -3.57
N HIS A 111 -5.31 4.40 -3.08
CA HIS A 111 -4.29 3.60 -2.40
C HIS A 111 -3.98 4.13 -0.98
N PRO A 112 -4.94 4.02 -0.03
CA PRO A 112 -4.77 4.58 1.32
C PRO A 112 -3.60 3.95 2.08
N TRP A 113 -3.36 2.64 1.94
CA TRP A 113 -2.27 1.98 2.64
C TRP A 113 -0.90 2.41 2.13
N TYR A 114 -0.74 2.60 0.82
CA TYR A 114 0.53 3.08 0.26
C TYR A 114 0.78 4.54 0.65
N ALA A 115 -0.25 5.38 0.63
CA ALA A 115 -0.15 6.76 1.13
C ALA A 115 0.20 6.80 2.62
N GLY A 116 -0.43 5.94 3.44
CA GLY A 116 -0.13 5.78 4.86
C GLY A 116 1.30 5.31 5.10
N ALA A 117 1.78 4.33 4.33
CA ALA A 117 3.15 3.84 4.42
C ALA A 117 4.18 4.93 4.08
N ILE A 118 3.94 5.71 3.01
CA ILE A 118 4.79 6.85 2.66
C ILE A 118 4.79 7.87 3.80
N ALA A 119 3.63 8.29 4.31
CA ALA A 119 3.56 9.24 5.41
C ALA A 119 4.28 8.73 6.67
N PHE A 120 4.15 7.43 6.98
CA PHE A 120 4.79 6.79 8.13
C PHE A 120 6.32 6.78 8.04
N ILE A 121 6.90 6.35 6.91
CA ILE A 121 8.36 6.29 6.76
C ILE A 121 9.00 7.68 6.82
N TRP A 122 8.31 8.70 6.28
CA TRP A 122 8.81 10.09 6.31
C TRP A 122 8.58 10.79 7.67
N ALA A 123 7.71 10.27 8.54
CA ALA A 123 7.53 10.77 9.89
C ALA A 123 8.61 10.31 10.89
N ARG A 124 9.48 9.36 10.52
CA ARG A 124 10.56 8.87 11.37
C ARG A 124 11.70 9.88 11.47
N LYS A 125 12.67 9.62 12.35
CA LYS A 125 13.94 10.38 12.36
C LYS A 125 14.62 10.20 11.00
N LEU A 126 15.09 11.32 10.44
CA LEU A 126 15.69 11.34 9.11
C LEU A 126 17.18 11.64 9.23
N ASP A 127 17.99 10.62 9.18
CA ASP A 127 19.42 10.66 8.89
C ASP A 127 19.66 10.37 7.39
N VAL A 128 20.91 10.40 6.94
CA VAL A 128 21.26 10.13 5.53
C VAL A 128 20.76 8.77 5.08
N SER A 129 20.97 7.73 5.91
CA SER A 129 20.58 6.36 5.60
C SER A 129 19.04 6.23 5.50
N ALA A 130 18.31 6.83 6.46
CA ALA A 130 16.85 6.84 6.45
C ALA A 130 16.29 7.57 5.23
N ILE A 131 16.88 8.70 4.83
CA ILE A 131 16.46 9.44 3.63
C ILE A 131 16.62 8.59 2.38
N ILE A 132 17.79 7.95 2.19
CA ILE A 132 18.05 7.09 1.04
C ILE A 132 17.04 5.93 0.99
N VAL A 133 16.86 5.25 2.12
CA VAL A 133 15.90 4.14 2.23
C VAL A 133 14.47 4.61 1.95
N ASN A 134 14.06 5.76 2.50
CA ASN A 134 12.72 6.32 2.29
C ASN A 134 12.48 6.71 0.83
N VAL A 135 13.47 7.26 0.15
CA VAL A 135 13.37 7.56 -1.30
C VAL A 135 13.19 6.30 -2.11
N ILE A 136 14.00 5.25 -1.84
CA ILE A 136 13.91 3.96 -2.54
C ILE A 136 12.55 3.31 -2.27
N LEU A 137 12.11 3.26 -1.00
CA LEU A 137 10.80 2.69 -0.63
C LEU A 137 9.64 3.46 -1.25
N THR A 138 9.71 4.80 -1.25
CA THR A 138 8.68 5.65 -1.89
C THR A 138 8.60 5.38 -3.39
N ALA A 139 9.74 5.32 -4.08
CA ALA A 139 9.79 4.97 -5.50
C ALA A 139 9.22 3.57 -5.75
N HIS A 140 9.59 2.59 -4.93
CA HIS A 140 9.07 1.22 -5.01
C HIS A 140 7.54 1.17 -4.82
N LEU A 141 6.99 1.87 -3.82
CA LEU A 141 5.55 1.94 -3.58
C LEU A 141 4.81 2.60 -4.75
N ILE A 142 5.36 3.68 -5.33
CA ILE A 142 4.78 4.34 -6.50
C ILE A 142 4.76 3.40 -7.71
N ILE A 143 5.88 2.74 -8.01
CA ILE A 143 5.97 1.78 -9.12
C ILE A 143 5.00 0.61 -8.89
N GLY A 144 4.96 0.06 -7.66
CA GLY A 144 4.04 -1.01 -7.27
C GLY A 144 2.58 -0.63 -7.50
N THR A 145 2.22 0.61 -7.13
CA THR A 145 0.88 1.16 -7.37
C THR A 145 0.54 1.21 -8.85
N TYR A 146 1.44 1.68 -9.70
CA TYR A 146 1.20 1.69 -11.15
C TYR A 146 1.01 0.29 -11.71
N LEU A 147 1.79 -0.68 -11.25
CA LEU A 147 1.65 -2.08 -11.68
C LEU A 147 0.33 -2.70 -11.20
N GLU A 148 -0.11 -2.37 -9.98
CA GLU A 148 -1.41 -2.78 -9.45
C GLU A 148 -2.56 -2.17 -10.25
N GLU A 149 -2.52 -0.87 -10.53
CA GLU A 149 -3.55 -0.21 -11.35
C GLU A 149 -3.65 -0.80 -12.77
N ARG A 150 -2.53 -1.22 -13.37
CA ARG A 150 -2.56 -1.92 -14.67
C ARG A 150 -3.32 -3.25 -14.58
N LYS A 151 -3.17 -4.01 -13.48
CA LYS A 151 -3.93 -5.24 -13.25
C LYS A 151 -5.41 -4.94 -13.04
N LEU A 152 -5.74 -3.91 -12.25
CA LEU A 152 -7.12 -3.51 -12.00
C LEU A 152 -7.82 -3.01 -13.28
N ILE A 153 -7.11 -2.31 -14.16
CA ILE A 153 -7.62 -1.94 -15.48
C ILE A 153 -7.87 -3.20 -16.34
N ALA A 154 -7.00 -4.19 -16.29
CA ALA A 154 -7.20 -5.44 -17.03
C ALA A 154 -8.39 -6.26 -16.49
N GLU A 155 -8.67 -6.19 -15.19
CA GLU A 155 -9.76 -6.90 -14.53
C GLU A 155 -11.10 -6.17 -14.66
N PHE A 156 -11.16 -4.87 -14.40
CA PHE A 156 -12.40 -4.07 -14.33
C PHE A 156 -12.62 -3.16 -15.55
N GLY A 157 -11.67 -3.07 -16.46
CA GLY A 157 -11.81 -2.33 -17.71
C GLY A 157 -12.13 -0.85 -17.54
N ASN A 158 -13.23 -0.42 -18.19
CA ASN A 158 -13.66 0.97 -18.22
C ASN A 158 -14.17 1.47 -16.86
N ASP A 159 -14.69 0.59 -16.00
CA ASP A 159 -15.18 0.98 -14.67
C ASP A 159 -14.02 1.47 -13.80
N TYR A 160 -12.87 0.78 -13.85
CA TYR A 160 -11.68 1.25 -13.14
C TYR A 160 -11.11 2.55 -13.72
N ARG A 161 -11.16 2.72 -15.04
CA ARG A 161 -10.74 3.96 -15.69
C ARG A 161 -11.62 5.15 -15.29
N ALA A 162 -12.95 4.94 -15.17
CA ALA A 162 -13.86 5.97 -14.65
C ALA A 162 -13.52 6.33 -13.20
N TYR A 163 -13.28 5.33 -12.35
CA TYR A 163 -12.86 5.52 -10.98
C TYR A 163 -11.51 6.28 -10.87
N GLN A 164 -10.54 6.01 -11.75
CA GLN A 164 -9.29 6.78 -11.82
C GLN A 164 -9.49 8.26 -12.16
N LYS A 165 -10.51 8.59 -12.97
CA LYS A 165 -10.82 9.98 -13.30
C LYS A 165 -11.41 10.76 -12.13
N GLU A 166 -12.18 10.11 -11.27
CA GLU A 166 -12.90 10.73 -10.16
C GLU A 166 -12.07 10.77 -8.87
N VAL A 167 -11.30 9.74 -8.59
CA VAL A 167 -10.58 9.57 -7.34
C VAL A 167 -9.06 9.71 -7.54
N SER A 168 -8.39 10.40 -6.62
CA SER A 168 -6.94 10.60 -6.64
C SER A 168 -6.20 9.34 -6.19
N MET A 169 -4.92 9.20 -6.60
CA MET A 169 -4.08 8.04 -6.25
C MET A 169 -3.71 8.03 -4.75
N PHE A 170 -2.99 9.05 -4.26
CA PHE A 170 -2.47 9.15 -2.89
C PHE A 170 -2.96 10.36 -2.12
N ILE A 171 -3.10 11.51 -2.78
CA ILE A 171 -3.49 12.79 -2.16
C ILE A 171 -4.92 13.12 -2.63
N PRO A 172 -5.87 13.40 -1.72
CA PRO A 172 -7.29 13.54 -2.05
C PRO A 172 -7.64 14.87 -2.73
N TYR A 173 -6.78 15.36 -3.66
CA TYR A 173 -6.97 16.68 -4.27
C TYR A 173 -8.25 16.78 -5.12
N LYS A 174 -8.66 15.68 -5.77
CA LYS A 174 -9.90 15.66 -6.57
C LYS A 174 -11.13 15.74 -5.67
N TRP A 175 -11.12 15.00 -4.57
CA TRP A 175 -12.16 15.03 -3.56
C TRP A 175 -12.27 16.42 -2.91
N LEU A 176 -11.13 17.04 -2.57
CA LEU A 176 -11.09 18.42 -2.04
C LEU A 176 -11.66 19.41 -3.05
N LYS A 177 -11.25 19.31 -4.32
CA LYS A 177 -11.76 20.18 -5.39
C LYS A 177 -13.27 20.06 -5.57
N PHE A 178 -13.81 18.84 -5.47
CA PHE A 178 -15.26 18.61 -5.55
C PHE A 178 -16.02 19.20 -4.35
N LYS A 179 -15.45 19.16 -3.14
CA LYS A 179 -16.10 19.72 -1.94
C LYS A 179 -15.95 21.24 -1.78
N ILE A 180 -14.88 21.83 -2.30
CA ILE A 180 -14.54 23.25 -2.13
C ILE A 180 -14.87 24.04 -3.39
N GLY A 181 -15.11 23.36 -4.53
CA GLY A 181 -15.51 23.99 -5.77
C GLY A 181 -16.90 24.63 -5.64
N PRO A 182 -17.14 25.75 -6.36
CA PRO A 182 -18.40 26.48 -6.30
C PRO A 182 -19.57 25.66 -6.77
#